data_4afadad3486969347469033fe448ace8
#
_entry.id   4afadad3486969347469033fe448ace8
#
_cell.length_a   1.000
_cell.length_b   1.000
_cell.length_c   1.000
_cell.angle_alpha   90.00
_cell.angle_beta   90.00
_cell.angle_gamma   90.00
#
_symmetry.space_group_name_H-M   'P 1'
#
loop_
_entity.id
_entity.type
_entity.pdbx_description
1 polymer ?
#
loop_
_entity_poly.entity_id
_entity_poly.type
_entity_poly.pdbx_seq_one_letter_code
_entity_poly.pdbx_strand_id
1 'polypeptide(L)'
;MIKATHLKLVSLASVSLLVAACGSDDTAENEETNIGEQMEYTITGIEPGAGLTGLTHDAIEEYDSLNGWELQDSSTAGMMTELEQAYKNEEPIIITGWTPHQMFEMYDLKFLEDPKLAFGEPEDIHSLARMGLEDDKPEAYAILDNYEWTIEDMQGVVLEAQETSYEEAGLKWVENNQDVVSEWTEGVDQVDGETFELLSTPWDTERGSAHMMKAVLEQQGYDVTLTNVDPAILFKAMAEGDGDGTVAPWLPVTHGAFMDEYGEEIEDLGPNISGTVSGLAVPEYMDIDSIEDIPANE
;
A
#
# COMPACT_ATOMS: atom_id res chain seq x y z
N MET A 1 -60.59 -49.45 13.20
CA MET A 1 -61.04 -49.97 11.90
C MET A 1 -59.87 -49.82 10.94
N ILE A 2 -59.00 -50.84 10.79
CA ILE A 2 -59.07 -51.96 9.85
C ILE A 2 -59.21 -51.46 8.40
N LYS A 3 -58.16 -51.58 7.61
CA LYS A 3 -57.82 -52.56 6.58
C LYS A 3 -56.48 -52.21 5.91
N ALA A 4 -55.56 -52.93 6.05
CA ALA A 4 -54.65 -53.89 5.37
C ALA A 4 -55.03 -54.23 3.91
N THR A 5 -53.96 -54.57 3.21
CA THR A 5 -53.81 -55.43 1.99
C THR A 5 -53.43 -54.67 0.73
N HIS A 6 -52.46 -55.04 -0.13
CA HIS A 6 -51.79 -56.30 -0.44
C HIS A 6 -50.41 -56.06 -1.09
N LEU A 7 -49.50 -56.92 -0.76
CA LEU A 7 -48.26 -57.38 -1.37
C LEU A 7 -48.47 -57.87 -2.83
N LYS A 8 -47.63 -57.46 -3.77
CA LYS A 8 -47.30 -58.29 -4.95
C LYS A 8 -45.82 -58.18 -5.28
N LEU A 9 -45.15 -59.27 -4.98
CA LEU A 9 -43.86 -59.69 -5.56
C LEU A 9 -44.06 -60.03 -7.03
N VAL A 10 -43.16 -59.59 -7.92
CA VAL A 10 -42.87 -60.27 -9.19
C VAL A 10 -41.37 -60.29 -9.39
N SER A 11 -40.86 -61.51 -9.52
CA SER A 11 -39.46 -61.87 -9.73
C SER A 11 -39.07 -61.87 -11.22
N LEU A 12 -37.78 -61.79 -11.40
CA LEU A 12 -36.94 -62.41 -12.46
C LEU A 12 -36.92 -61.80 -13.85
N ALA A 13 -35.76 -61.27 -14.25
CA ALA A 13 -34.93 -61.98 -15.21
C ALA A 13 -33.57 -61.32 -15.39
N SER A 14 -32.53 -62.04 -15.04
CA SER A 14 -31.12 -61.68 -15.31
C SER A 14 -30.86 -61.89 -16.84
N VAL A 15 -30.29 -60.81 -17.44
CA VAL A 15 -29.59 -60.97 -18.73
C VAL A 15 -28.21 -60.34 -18.57
N SER A 16 -27.22 -61.19 -18.45
CA SER A 16 -25.79 -60.83 -18.53
C SER A 16 -25.42 -60.61 -19.99
N LEU A 17 -25.13 -59.38 -20.39
CA LEU A 17 -24.37 -59.07 -21.60
C LEU A 17 -22.98 -58.59 -21.20
N LEU A 18 -22.00 -59.42 -21.44
CA LEU A 18 -20.58 -59.10 -21.50
C LEU A 18 -20.36 -58.29 -22.79
N VAL A 19 -20.11 -57.00 -22.67
CA VAL A 19 -19.51 -56.18 -23.73
C VAL A 19 -18.09 -55.87 -23.28
N ALA A 20 -17.13 -56.40 -24.01
CA ALA A 20 -15.75 -55.98 -23.91
C ALA A 20 -15.66 -54.52 -24.43
N ALA A 21 -15.43 -53.63 -23.54
CA ALA A 21 -15.07 -52.26 -23.90
C ALA A 21 -13.56 -52.14 -24.00
N CYS A 22 -13.10 -51.74 -25.18
CA CYS A 22 -11.78 -51.22 -25.41
C CYS A 22 -11.52 -50.04 -24.46
N GLY A 23 -10.34 -50.03 -23.90
CA GLY A 23 -9.86 -48.86 -23.13
C GLY A 23 -9.80 -47.62 -24.01
N SER A 24 -10.43 -46.60 -23.56
CA SER A 24 -10.02 -45.22 -23.74
C SER A 24 -9.49 -44.80 -22.38
N ASP A 25 -8.22 -44.56 -22.32
CA ASP A 25 -7.62 -43.72 -21.27
C ASP A 25 -8.26 -42.35 -21.41
N ASP A 26 -9.37 -42.14 -20.71
CA ASP A 26 -9.75 -40.78 -20.27
C ASP A 26 -8.81 -40.44 -19.11
N THR A 27 -7.63 -39.95 -19.46
CA THR A 27 -6.95 -38.99 -18.61
C THR A 27 -7.92 -37.83 -18.52
N ALA A 28 -8.71 -37.77 -17.46
CA ALA A 28 -9.22 -36.50 -16.98
C ALA A 28 -7.96 -35.66 -16.73
N GLU A 29 -7.56 -34.86 -17.70
CA GLU A 29 -6.79 -33.69 -17.46
C GLU A 29 -7.64 -32.92 -16.44
N ASN A 30 -7.19 -32.86 -15.18
CA ASN A 30 -7.56 -31.76 -14.32
C ASN A 30 -7.09 -30.53 -15.11
N GLU A 31 -7.99 -29.85 -15.76
CA GLU A 31 -7.78 -28.47 -16.14
C GLU A 31 -7.58 -27.76 -14.78
N GLU A 32 -6.34 -27.64 -14.35
CA GLU A 32 -5.99 -26.69 -13.30
C GLU A 32 -6.45 -25.35 -13.83
N THR A 33 -7.52 -24.82 -13.26
CA THR A 33 -8.06 -23.53 -13.64
C THR A 33 -6.93 -22.53 -13.53
N ASN A 34 -6.59 -21.86 -14.62
CA ASN A 34 -5.57 -20.84 -14.68
C ASN A 34 -5.86 -19.81 -13.58
N ILE A 35 -4.85 -19.44 -12.79
CA ILE A 35 -5.01 -18.45 -11.71
C ILE A 35 -5.59 -17.12 -12.23
N GLY A 36 -5.27 -16.69 -13.45
CA GLY A 36 -5.85 -15.52 -14.09
C GLY A 36 -7.37 -15.65 -14.28
N GLU A 37 -7.87 -16.81 -14.70
CA GLU A 37 -9.31 -17.04 -14.81
C GLU A 37 -10.01 -17.02 -13.44
N GLN A 38 -9.34 -17.51 -12.39
CA GLN A 38 -9.89 -17.47 -11.02
C GLN A 38 -10.01 -16.05 -10.49
N MET A 39 -9.09 -15.16 -10.87
CA MET A 39 -9.06 -13.74 -10.49
C MET A 39 -9.74 -12.83 -11.54
N GLU A 40 -10.42 -13.40 -12.55
CA GLU A 40 -11.03 -12.65 -13.64
C GLU A 40 -10.03 -11.69 -14.32
N TYR A 41 -8.73 -12.03 -14.32
CA TYR A 41 -7.62 -11.21 -14.81
C TYR A 41 -7.59 -9.80 -14.19
N THR A 42 -7.80 -9.73 -12.89
CA THR A 42 -7.90 -8.48 -12.15
C THR A 42 -6.81 -8.37 -11.08
N ILE A 43 -6.11 -7.24 -11.03
CA ILE A 43 -5.24 -6.82 -9.93
C ILE A 43 -6.07 -5.91 -9.03
N THR A 44 -6.15 -6.21 -7.75
CA THR A 44 -6.86 -5.39 -6.78
C THR A 44 -5.98 -4.22 -6.33
N GLY A 45 -6.38 -3.02 -6.73
CA GLY A 45 -5.66 -1.78 -6.47
C GLY A 45 -6.19 -0.97 -5.29
N ILE A 46 -5.63 0.24 -5.17
CA ILE A 46 -5.99 1.24 -4.17
C ILE A 46 -6.64 2.48 -4.84
N GLU A 47 -6.55 3.63 -4.21
CA GLU A 47 -7.10 4.89 -4.72
C GLU A 47 -6.52 5.25 -6.10
N PRO A 48 -7.36 5.68 -7.07
CA PRO A 48 -6.90 5.98 -8.44
C PRO A 48 -5.90 7.15 -8.51
N GLY A 49 -5.83 7.98 -7.47
CA GLY A 49 -4.87 9.10 -7.37
C GLY A 49 -3.54 8.73 -6.70
N ALA A 50 -3.35 7.48 -6.28
CA ALA A 50 -2.10 7.02 -5.68
C ALA A 50 -0.99 6.88 -6.75
N GLY A 51 0.26 7.22 -6.39
CA GLY A 51 1.40 7.00 -7.28
C GLY A 51 1.56 5.54 -7.67
N LEU A 52 1.40 4.62 -6.71
CA LEU A 52 1.45 3.17 -6.93
C LEU A 52 0.39 2.69 -7.94
N THR A 53 -0.79 3.32 -8.00
CA THR A 53 -1.81 3.04 -9.02
C THR A 53 -1.28 3.40 -10.42
N GLY A 54 -0.59 4.53 -10.55
CA GLY A 54 0.07 4.93 -11.80
C GLY A 54 1.14 3.91 -12.22
N LEU A 55 2.05 3.55 -11.31
CA LEU A 55 3.09 2.55 -11.57
C LEU A 55 2.49 1.18 -11.96
N THR A 56 1.36 0.79 -11.38
CA THR A 56 0.69 -0.47 -11.75
C THR A 56 0.13 -0.42 -13.17
N HIS A 57 -0.42 0.71 -13.61
CA HIS A 57 -0.83 0.87 -15.01
C HIS A 57 0.37 0.77 -15.96
N ASP A 58 1.50 1.40 -15.60
CA ASP A 58 2.74 1.32 -16.39
C ASP A 58 3.26 -0.14 -16.44
N ALA A 59 3.22 -0.86 -15.33
CA ALA A 59 3.59 -2.28 -15.28
C ALA A 59 2.68 -3.15 -16.19
N ILE A 60 1.37 -2.91 -16.20
CA ILE A 60 0.43 -3.62 -17.09
C ILE A 60 0.78 -3.38 -18.57
N GLU A 61 1.22 -2.17 -18.93
CA GLU A 61 1.64 -1.87 -20.30
C GLU A 61 3.00 -2.46 -20.65
N GLU A 62 3.89 -2.65 -19.68
CA GLU A 62 5.28 -3.05 -19.89
C GLU A 62 5.49 -4.57 -19.90
N TYR A 63 4.70 -5.33 -19.11
CA TYR A 63 4.80 -6.77 -18.97
C TYR A 63 3.86 -7.52 -19.90
N ASP A 64 4.43 -8.35 -20.80
CA ASP A 64 3.63 -9.22 -21.68
C ASP A 64 2.76 -10.23 -20.88
N SER A 65 3.21 -10.64 -19.72
CA SER A 65 2.48 -11.52 -18.78
C SER A 65 1.21 -10.87 -18.22
N LEU A 66 1.17 -9.54 -18.19
CA LEU A 66 -0.01 -8.78 -17.76
C LEU A 66 -0.94 -8.37 -18.91
N ASN A 67 -0.70 -8.87 -20.14
CA ASN A 67 -1.61 -8.64 -21.24
C ASN A 67 -3.03 -9.14 -20.91
N GLY A 68 -4.02 -8.24 -21.04
CA GLY A 68 -5.42 -8.53 -20.76
C GLY A 68 -5.80 -8.55 -19.28
N TRP A 69 -4.88 -8.18 -18.38
CA TRP A 69 -5.19 -7.89 -16.99
C TRP A 69 -5.67 -6.46 -16.83
N GLU A 70 -6.53 -6.24 -15.86
CA GLU A 70 -7.07 -4.93 -15.51
C GLU A 70 -6.74 -4.60 -14.06
N LEU A 71 -6.37 -3.35 -13.78
CA LEU A 71 -6.30 -2.84 -12.42
C LEU A 71 -7.69 -2.40 -11.98
N GLN A 72 -8.19 -3.01 -10.92
CA GLN A 72 -9.43 -2.58 -10.28
C GLN A 72 -9.12 -1.47 -9.27
N ASP A 73 -9.43 -0.24 -9.64
CA ASP A 73 -9.37 0.88 -8.71
C ASP A 73 -10.31 0.64 -7.52
N SER A 74 -9.81 0.86 -6.32
CA SER A 74 -10.55 0.68 -5.07
C SER A 74 -10.18 1.79 -4.08
N SER A 75 -10.39 1.53 -2.82
CA SER A 75 -9.71 2.23 -1.72
C SER A 75 -8.79 1.25 -1.02
N THR A 76 -7.80 1.74 -0.29
CA THR A 76 -6.93 0.90 0.55
C THR A 76 -7.76 -0.01 1.48
N ALA A 77 -8.82 0.51 2.09
CA ALA A 77 -9.73 -0.29 2.93
C ALA A 77 -10.51 -1.35 2.13
N GLY A 78 -10.88 -1.05 0.88
CA GLY A 78 -11.53 -2.00 -0.04
C GLY A 78 -10.58 -3.12 -0.41
N MET A 79 -9.38 -2.79 -0.88
CA MET A 79 -8.31 -3.75 -1.20
C MET A 79 -8.00 -4.66 0.00
N MET A 80 -7.83 -4.09 1.20
CA MET A 80 -7.60 -4.87 2.43
C MET A 80 -8.76 -5.83 2.77
N THR A 81 -10.00 -5.44 2.46
CA THR A 81 -11.17 -6.30 2.66
C THR A 81 -11.17 -7.48 1.69
N GLU A 82 -10.82 -7.25 0.44
CA GLU A 82 -10.70 -8.31 -0.58
C GLU A 82 -9.54 -9.25 -0.27
N LEU A 83 -8.38 -8.70 0.14
CA LEU A 83 -7.25 -9.48 0.63
C LEU A 83 -7.64 -10.38 1.80
N GLU A 84 -8.32 -9.85 2.81
CA GLU A 84 -8.78 -10.63 3.97
C GLU A 84 -9.69 -11.80 3.57
N GLN A 85 -10.59 -11.57 2.63
CA GLN A 85 -11.52 -12.61 2.16
C GLN A 85 -10.78 -13.69 1.36
N ALA A 86 -9.94 -13.30 0.40
CA ALA A 86 -9.13 -14.22 -0.39
C ALA A 86 -8.18 -15.04 0.50
N TYR A 87 -7.47 -14.39 1.41
CA TYR A 87 -6.54 -15.04 2.33
C TYR A 87 -7.21 -16.09 3.23
N LYS A 88 -8.39 -15.78 3.79
CA LYS A 88 -9.16 -16.72 4.63
C LYS A 88 -9.64 -17.95 3.89
N ASN A 89 -9.89 -17.82 2.59
CA ASN A 89 -10.40 -18.91 1.75
C ASN A 89 -9.29 -19.64 0.99
N GLU A 90 -8.03 -19.20 1.12
CA GLU A 90 -6.89 -19.64 0.31
C GLU A 90 -7.17 -19.46 -1.20
N GLU A 91 -7.88 -18.38 -1.58
CA GLU A 91 -8.16 -17.99 -2.96
C GLU A 91 -7.02 -17.14 -3.52
N PRO A 92 -6.68 -17.25 -4.82
CA PRO A 92 -5.64 -16.41 -5.40
C PRO A 92 -6.06 -14.95 -5.47
N ILE A 93 -5.12 -14.05 -5.17
CA ILE A 93 -5.29 -12.61 -5.27
C ILE A 93 -3.93 -11.93 -5.55
N ILE A 94 -3.93 -10.95 -6.45
CA ILE A 94 -2.81 -10.03 -6.65
C ILE A 94 -3.26 -8.65 -6.20
N ILE A 95 -2.49 -8.02 -5.33
CA ILE A 95 -2.77 -6.68 -4.83
C ILE A 95 -1.62 -5.72 -5.15
N THR A 96 -1.91 -4.43 -5.16
CA THR A 96 -0.88 -3.40 -5.03
C THR A 96 -0.41 -3.38 -3.58
N GLY A 97 0.89 -3.50 -3.35
CA GLY A 97 1.47 -3.58 -2.01
C GLY A 97 2.63 -2.61 -1.83
N TRP A 98 2.88 -2.22 -0.58
CA TRP A 98 4.05 -1.42 -0.22
C TRP A 98 4.51 -1.72 1.19
N THR A 99 5.79 -1.54 1.45
CA THR A 99 6.36 -1.61 2.79
C THR A 99 7.09 -0.30 3.12
N PRO A 100 6.92 0.19 4.37
CA PRO A 100 6.18 -0.42 5.48
C PRO A 100 4.65 -0.29 5.35
N HIS A 101 3.92 -1.37 5.63
CA HIS A 101 2.46 -1.38 5.77
C HIS A 101 2.02 -2.56 6.62
N GLN A 102 0.95 -2.40 7.41
CA GLN A 102 0.43 -3.43 8.30
C GLN A 102 -0.01 -4.74 7.60
N MET A 103 -0.29 -4.72 6.28
CA MET A 103 -0.70 -5.93 5.56
C MET A 103 0.33 -7.04 5.64
N PHE A 104 1.63 -6.72 5.64
CA PHE A 104 2.72 -7.69 5.75
C PHE A 104 2.93 -8.21 7.19
N GLU A 105 2.37 -7.53 8.20
CA GLU A 105 2.33 -8.01 9.58
C GLU A 105 1.10 -8.88 9.85
N MET A 106 -0.01 -8.62 9.14
CA MET A 106 -1.28 -9.32 9.32
C MET A 106 -1.38 -10.61 8.50
N TYR A 107 -0.72 -10.65 7.35
CA TYR A 107 -0.79 -11.73 6.38
C TYR A 107 0.60 -12.13 5.91
N ASP A 108 0.79 -13.40 5.61
CA ASP A 108 2.02 -13.94 5.03
C ASP A 108 2.01 -13.66 3.53
N LEU A 109 2.59 -12.52 3.15
CA LEU A 109 2.62 -11.99 1.79
C LEU A 109 4.05 -11.92 1.29
N LYS A 110 4.21 -12.04 -0.03
CA LYS A 110 5.46 -11.76 -0.73
C LYS A 110 5.24 -10.76 -1.88
N PHE A 111 6.24 -9.92 -2.15
CA PHE A 111 6.30 -9.18 -3.40
C PHE A 111 6.68 -10.12 -4.53
N LEU A 112 6.09 -9.90 -5.70
CA LEU A 112 6.57 -10.52 -6.94
C LEU A 112 7.85 -9.83 -7.40
N GLU A 113 8.82 -10.62 -7.88
CA GLU A 113 10.00 -10.05 -8.53
C GLU A 113 9.59 -9.17 -9.71
N ASP A 114 10.21 -8.01 -9.83
CA ASP A 114 9.99 -7.02 -10.89
C ASP A 114 11.25 -6.85 -11.75
N PRO A 115 11.57 -7.80 -12.68
CA PRO A 115 12.80 -7.76 -13.47
C PRO A 115 12.93 -6.55 -14.39
N LYS A 116 11.82 -5.89 -14.72
CA LYS A 116 11.83 -4.71 -15.58
C LYS A 116 11.87 -3.38 -14.80
N LEU A 117 11.78 -3.47 -13.46
CA LEU A 117 11.78 -2.31 -12.57
C LEU A 117 10.63 -1.32 -12.87
N ALA A 118 9.45 -1.85 -13.22
CA ALA A 118 8.26 -1.03 -13.43
C ALA A 118 7.81 -0.30 -12.14
N PHE A 119 8.12 -0.89 -10.98
CA PHE A 119 7.92 -0.28 -9.65
C PHE A 119 9.21 0.36 -9.10
N GLY A 120 10.30 0.33 -9.86
CA GLY A 120 11.61 0.88 -9.47
C GLY A 120 12.42 0.01 -8.51
N GLU A 121 13.56 0.54 -8.10
CA GLU A 121 14.35 0.02 -6.98
C GLU A 121 13.73 0.50 -5.65
N PRO A 122 14.11 -0.07 -4.48
CA PRO A 122 13.72 0.48 -3.19
C PRO A 122 13.96 1.99 -3.13
N GLU A 123 13.00 2.72 -2.60
CA GLU A 123 13.02 4.18 -2.55
C GLU A 123 12.95 4.70 -1.11
N ASP A 124 12.95 6.01 -0.96
CA ASP A 124 12.95 6.67 0.33
C ASP A 124 11.72 7.58 0.48
N ILE A 125 11.30 7.83 1.73
CA ILE A 125 10.34 8.89 2.03
C ILE A 125 11.14 10.15 2.32
N HIS A 126 10.74 11.28 1.72
CA HIS A 126 11.44 12.54 1.79
C HIS A 126 10.68 13.58 2.61
N SER A 127 11.43 14.51 3.19
CA SER A 127 10.91 15.79 3.67
C SER A 127 10.96 16.80 2.53
N LEU A 128 9.84 17.47 2.24
CA LEU A 128 9.80 18.56 1.27
C LEU A 128 9.36 19.86 1.96
N ALA A 129 9.92 20.97 1.50
CA ALA A 129 9.56 22.33 1.93
C ALA A 129 9.10 23.17 0.73
N ARG A 130 8.19 24.13 0.94
CA ARG A 130 7.95 25.14 -0.09
C ARG A 130 9.17 26.04 -0.26
N MET A 131 9.36 26.58 -1.46
CA MET A 131 10.43 27.56 -1.69
C MET A 131 10.36 28.74 -0.73
N GLY A 132 11.51 29.08 -0.16
CA GLY A 132 11.65 30.21 0.78
C GLY A 132 11.24 29.94 2.21
N LEU A 133 10.93 28.68 2.58
CA LEU A 133 10.62 28.32 3.97
C LEU A 133 11.79 28.62 4.91
N GLU A 134 13.04 28.39 4.48
CA GLU A 134 14.25 28.68 5.26
C GLU A 134 14.35 30.15 5.66
N ASP A 135 13.95 31.07 4.77
CA ASP A 135 13.95 32.51 5.06
C ASP A 135 12.77 32.93 5.95
N ASP A 136 11.59 32.30 5.76
CA ASP A 136 10.35 32.69 6.45
C ASP A 136 10.21 32.06 7.84
N LYS A 137 10.56 30.75 7.96
CA LYS A 137 10.37 29.91 9.15
C LYS A 137 11.61 29.01 9.36
N PRO A 138 12.78 29.59 9.65
CA PRO A 138 14.05 28.86 9.72
C PRO A 138 14.04 27.74 10.76
N GLU A 139 13.28 27.90 11.84
CA GLU A 139 13.18 26.88 12.89
C GLU A 139 12.43 25.62 12.39
N ALA A 140 11.30 25.78 11.67
CA ALA A 140 10.57 24.67 11.09
C ALA A 140 11.36 24.00 9.96
N TYR A 141 12.02 24.81 9.13
CA TYR A 141 12.90 24.30 8.06
C TYR A 141 13.98 23.39 8.64
N ALA A 142 14.70 23.84 9.68
CA ALA A 142 15.75 23.06 10.32
C ALA A 142 15.22 21.75 10.94
N ILE A 143 14.01 21.74 11.50
CA ILE A 143 13.38 20.53 12.04
C ILE A 143 13.08 19.54 10.92
N LEU A 144 12.53 19.99 9.78
CA LEU A 144 12.22 19.14 8.64
C LEU A 144 13.48 18.58 7.97
N ASP A 145 14.55 19.39 7.89
CA ASP A 145 15.85 19.02 7.32
C ASP A 145 16.61 17.99 8.19
N ASN A 146 16.51 18.14 9.52
CA ASN A 146 17.14 17.22 10.46
C ASN A 146 16.32 15.94 10.72
N TYR A 147 15.07 15.88 10.25
CA TYR A 147 14.17 14.78 10.55
C TYR A 147 14.63 13.49 9.87
N GLU A 148 14.95 12.49 10.68
CA GLU A 148 15.27 11.13 10.24
C GLU A 148 14.56 10.12 11.16
N TRP A 149 13.77 9.23 10.58
CA TRP A 149 12.97 8.29 11.31
C TRP A 149 13.21 6.86 10.83
N THR A 150 12.85 5.86 11.65
CA THR A 150 12.98 4.47 11.26
C THR A 150 11.64 3.87 10.84
N ILE A 151 11.71 2.86 9.97
CA ILE A 151 10.52 2.06 9.61
C ILE A 151 9.86 1.47 10.86
N GLU A 152 10.67 0.98 11.83
CA GLU A 152 10.17 0.39 13.08
C GLU A 152 9.39 1.43 13.93
N ASP A 153 9.90 2.64 14.06
CA ASP A 153 9.24 3.73 14.79
C ASP A 153 7.91 4.10 14.13
N MET A 154 7.91 4.26 12.80
CA MET A 154 6.70 4.57 12.05
C MET A 154 5.65 3.48 12.18
N GLN A 155 6.02 2.21 12.00
CA GLN A 155 5.12 1.07 12.18
C GLN A 155 4.58 1.03 13.62
N GLY A 156 5.41 1.34 14.62
CA GLY A 156 4.99 1.45 16.02
C GLY A 156 3.89 2.49 16.22
N VAL A 157 4.02 3.67 15.61
CA VAL A 157 2.98 4.71 15.67
C VAL A 157 1.72 4.30 14.93
N VAL A 158 1.84 3.71 13.73
CA VAL A 158 0.69 3.22 12.97
C VAL A 158 -0.07 2.14 13.74
N LEU A 159 0.63 1.20 14.37
CA LEU A 159 0.02 0.13 15.17
C LEU A 159 -0.69 0.69 16.42
N GLU A 160 -0.07 1.60 17.15
CA GLU A 160 -0.68 2.28 18.31
C GLU A 160 -1.95 3.05 17.88
N ALA A 161 -1.93 3.68 16.70
CA ALA A 161 -3.05 4.44 16.16
C ALA A 161 -4.28 3.58 15.85
N GLN A 162 -4.14 2.25 15.66
CA GLN A 162 -5.27 1.32 15.49
C GLN A 162 -6.09 1.18 16.79
N GLU A 163 -5.45 1.37 17.94
CA GLU A 163 -6.10 1.27 19.26
C GLU A 163 -6.50 2.65 19.84
N THR A 164 -5.93 3.74 19.30
CA THR A 164 -6.12 5.12 19.77
C THR A 164 -6.51 6.05 18.63
N SER A 165 -5.63 7.00 18.30
CA SER A 165 -5.69 7.86 17.12
C SER A 165 -4.26 8.19 16.67
N TYR A 166 -4.09 8.63 15.41
CA TYR A 166 -2.77 9.06 14.93
C TYR A 166 -2.23 10.25 15.75
N GLU A 167 -3.09 11.17 16.17
CA GLU A 167 -2.72 12.28 17.01
C GLU A 167 -2.20 11.82 18.38
N GLU A 168 -2.91 10.92 19.04
CA GLU A 168 -2.49 10.36 20.35
C GLU A 168 -1.22 9.51 20.21
N ALA A 169 -1.13 8.69 19.16
CA ALA A 169 0.03 7.82 18.91
C ALA A 169 1.29 8.64 18.59
N GLY A 170 1.19 9.64 17.73
CA GLY A 170 2.30 10.55 17.40
C GLY A 170 2.78 11.33 18.61
N LEU A 171 1.88 11.92 19.38
CA LEU A 171 2.21 12.64 20.62
C LEU A 171 2.90 11.71 21.63
N LYS A 172 2.36 10.50 21.86
CA LYS A 172 2.94 9.51 22.77
C LYS A 172 4.34 9.08 22.34
N TRP A 173 4.57 8.90 21.04
CA TRP A 173 5.89 8.58 20.51
C TRP A 173 6.87 9.72 20.82
N VAL A 174 6.51 10.96 20.52
CA VAL A 174 7.32 12.16 20.81
C VAL A 174 7.65 12.25 22.31
N GLU A 175 6.67 12.05 23.20
CA GLU A 175 6.88 12.08 24.65
C GLU A 175 7.87 11.03 25.14
N ASN A 176 7.88 9.85 24.51
CA ASN A 176 8.71 8.71 24.89
C ASN A 176 10.12 8.72 24.25
N ASN A 177 10.36 9.50 23.20
CA ASN A 177 11.59 9.53 22.41
C ASN A 177 12.22 10.93 22.35
N GLN A 178 12.24 11.63 23.49
CA GLN A 178 12.75 12.99 23.59
C GLN A 178 14.24 13.12 23.28
N ASP A 179 15.02 12.07 23.40
CA ASP A 179 16.42 11.99 22.97
C ASP A 179 16.53 12.12 21.43
N VAL A 180 15.73 11.39 20.66
CA VAL A 180 15.66 11.51 19.20
C VAL A 180 15.12 12.88 18.77
N VAL A 181 14.00 13.31 19.36
CA VAL A 181 13.41 14.64 19.06
C VAL A 181 14.40 15.77 19.33
N SER A 182 15.26 15.63 20.37
CA SER A 182 16.30 16.61 20.68
C SER A 182 17.38 16.70 19.61
N GLU A 183 17.64 15.63 18.86
CA GLU A 183 18.57 15.65 17.72
C GLU A 183 17.98 16.45 16.57
N TRP A 184 16.70 16.30 16.27
CA TRP A 184 16.02 17.07 15.20
C TRP A 184 15.84 18.54 15.51
N THR A 185 15.76 18.88 16.82
CA THR A 185 15.56 20.23 17.30
C THR A 185 16.84 20.88 17.86
N GLU A 186 18.03 20.29 17.60
CA GLU A 186 19.29 20.85 18.08
C GLU A 186 19.58 22.22 17.47
N GLY A 187 19.73 23.22 18.32
CA GLY A 187 20.01 24.60 17.91
C GLY A 187 18.79 25.38 17.38
N VAL A 188 17.58 24.79 17.46
CA VAL A 188 16.33 25.42 17.07
C VAL A 188 15.74 26.21 18.26
N ASP A 189 15.42 27.49 18.04
CA ASP A 189 14.81 28.34 19.04
C ASP A 189 13.28 28.06 19.15
N GLN A 190 12.70 28.32 20.31
CA GLN A 190 11.25 28.24 20.51
C GLN A 190 10.56 29.39 19.77
N VAL A 191 9.44 29.13 19.12
CA VAL A 191 8.57 30.13 18.50
C VAL A 191 7.33 30.40 19.37
N ASP A 192 6.57 31.46 19.09
CA ASP A 192 5.42 31.87 19.89
C ASP A 192 4.14 31.90 19.04
N GLY A 193 3.59 30.73 18.76
CA GLY A 193 2.30 30.56 18.07
C GLY A 193 2.32 30.90 16.57
N GLU A 194 3.47 30.83 15.93
CA GLU A 194 3.57 30.96 14.50
C GLU A 194 2.84 29.79 13.80
N THR A 195 2.06 30.09 12.77
CA THR A 195 1.28 29.07 12.05
C THR A 195 2.18 28.24 11.13
N PHE A 196 1.88 26.95 11.01
CA PHE A 196 2.53 26.05 10.07
C PHE A 196 1.49 25.15 9.39
N GLU A 197 1.44 25.14 8.06
CA GLU A 197 0.59 24.26 7.27
C GLU A 197 1.38 23.01 6.85
N LEU A 198 1.13 21.89 7.55
CA LEU A 198 1.73 20.59 7.25
C LEU A 198 0.79 19.80 6.33
N LEU A 199 1.25 19.44 5.14
CA LEU A 199 0.49 18.64 4.21
C LEU A 199 0.87 17.15 4.34
N SER A 200 -0.09 16.27 4.12
CA SER A 200 0.10 14.81 4.11
C SER A 200 -0.88 14.14 3.18
N THR A 201 -0.70 12.86 2.95
CA THR A 201 -1.61 12.00 2.21
C THR A 201 -2.45 11.12 3.15
N PRO A 202 -3.54 10.48 2.68
CA PRO A 202 -4.50 9.86 3.58
C PRO A 202 -4.11 8.46 4.09
N TRP A 203 -2.96 7.91 3.65
CA TRP A 203 -2.55 6.56 4.03
C TRP A 203 -1.95 6.50 5.43
N ASP A 204 -1.93 5.31 5.99
CA ASP A 204 -1.61 5.07 7.40
C ASP A 204 -0.17 5.48 7.75
N THR A 205 0.79 5.17 6.89
CA THR A 205 2.22 5.49 7.07
C THR A 205 2.45 7.00 7.08
N GLU A 206 1.89 7.71 6.11
CA GLU A 206 2.00 9.15 5.97
C GLU A 206 1.27 9.90 7.09
N ARG A 207 0.11 9.40 7.49
CA ARG A 207 -0.64 9.94 8.64
C ARG A 207 0.14 9.76 9.95
N GLY A 208 0.79 8.59 10.13
CA GLY A 208 1.65 8.34 11.29
C GLY A 208 2.78 9.35 11.38
N SER A 209 3.54 9.52 10.29
CA SER A 209 4.65 10.47 10.19
C SER A 209 4.20 11.91 10.38
N ALA A 210 3.10 12.31 9.72
CA ALA A 210 2.59 13.69 9.79
C ALA A 210 2.07 14.07 11.19
N HIS A 211 1.36 13.19 11.88
CA HIS A 211 0.90 13.46 13.24
C HIS A 211 2.06 13.50 14.25
N MET A 212 3.08 12.66 14.06
CA MET A 212 4.29 12.73 14.86
C MET A 212 5.04 14.05 14.61
N MET A 213 5.27 14.43 13.35
CA MET A 213 5.92 15.70 13.02
C MET A 213 5.12 16.92 13.51
N LYS A 214 3.78 16.88 13.41
CA LYS A 214 2.91 17.90 14.00
C LYS A 214 3.19 18.06 15.50
N ALA A 215 3.30 16.98 16.25
CA ALA A 215 3.59 17.02 17.69
C ALA A 215 4.98 17.61 17.97
N VAL A 216 5.99 17.33 17.15
CA VAL A 216 7.34 17.95 17.27
C VAL A 216 7.28 19.45 17.04
N LEU A 217 6.65 19.90 15.96
CA LEU A 217 6.50 21.33 15.64
C LEU A 217 5.70 22.08 16.71
N GLU A 218 4.61 21.49 17.21
CA GLU A 218 3.83 22.07 18.32
C GLU A 218 4.63 22.14 19.63
N GLN A 219 5.50 21.16 19.90
CA GLN A 219 6.44 21.22 21.04
C GLN A 219 7.42 22.39 20.89
N GLN A 220 7.78 22.79 19.66
CA GLN A 220 8.61 23.98 19.38
C GLN A 220 7.82 25.30 19.38
N GLY A 221 6.50 25.24 19.57
CA GLY A 221 5.64 26.42 19.74
C GLY A 221 4.88 26.85 18.49
N TYR A 222 4.90 26.07 17.41
CA TYR A 222 4.08 26.32 16.22
C TYR A 222 2.60 26.03 16.49
N ASP A 223 1.71 26.75 15.79
CA ASP A 223 0.28 26.42 15.65
C ASP A 223 0.10 25.66 14.33
N VAL A 224 0.08 24.32 14.40
CA VAL A 224 0.15 23.44 13.22
C VAL A 224 -1.22 23.01 12.74
N THR A 225 -1.54 23.39 11.50
CA THR A 225 -2.66 22.80 10.75
C THR A 225 -2.13 21.60 9.95
N LEU A 226 -2.71 20.42 10.15
CA LEU A 226 -2.41 19.22 9.36
C LEU A 226 -3.54 18.97 8.38
N THR A 227 -3.23 19.01 7.07
CA THR A 227 -4.19 18.81 5.99
C THR A 227 -3.82 17.56 5.18
N ASN A 228 -4.74 16.55 5.16
CA ASN A 228 -4.59 15.36 4.36
C ASN A 228 -5.30 15.53 3.01
N VAL A 229 -4.56 15.35 1.92
CA VAL A 229 -5.04 15.52 0.55
C VAL A 229 -4.43 14.46 -0.38
N ASP A 230 -5.00 14.28 -1.57
CA ASP A 230 -4.40 13.42 -2.58
C ASP A 230 -3.04 13.98 -3.06
N PRO A 231 -2.09 13.13 -3.51
CA PRO A 231 -0.76 13.56 -3.93
C PRO A 231 -0.76 14.71 -4.93
N ALA A 232 -1.60 14.67 -5.96
CA ALA A 232 -1.69 15.75 -6.95
C ALA A 232 -2.06 17.12 -6.34
N ILE A 233 -2.89 17.12 -5.29
CA ILE A 233 -3.25 18.33 -4.56
C ILE A 233 -2.10 18.77 -3.65
N LEU A 234 -1.44 17.80 -2.98
CA LEU A 234 -0.30 18.06 -2.10
C LEU A 234 0.83 18.76 -2.86
N PHE A 235 1.33 18.16 -3.94
CA PHE A 235 2.44 18.74 -4.70
C PHE A 235 2.11 20.09 -5.32
N LYS A 236 0.88 20.25 -5.83
CA LYS A 236 0.42 21.53 -6.32
C LYS A 236 0.36 22.59 -5.21
N ALA A 237 -0.18 22.28 -4.04
CA ALA A 237 -0.25 23.22 -2.91
C ALA A 237 1.14 23.58 -2.39
N MET A 238 2.09 22.63 -2.36
CA MET A 238 3.49 22.91 -2.03
C MET A 238 4.12 23.90 -3.03
N ALA A 239 3.94 23.66 -4.34
CA ALA A 239 4.46 24.51 -5.40
C ALA A 239 3.85 25.93 -5.41
N GLU A 240 2.56 26.05 -5.07
CA GLU A 240 1.85 27.33 -4.96
C GLU A 240 2.14 28.07 -3.63
N GLY A 241 2.80 27.40 -2.66
CA GLY A 241 3.12 27.96 -1.34
C GLY A 241 1.92 27.97 -0.37
N ASP A 242 0.88 27.19 -0.66
CA ASP A 242 -0.29 27.01 0.22
C ASP A 242 -0.02 26.00 1.34
N GLY A 243 1.03 25.15 1.22
CA GLY A 243 1.58 24.30 2.26
C GLY A 243 3.01 24.74 2.62
N ASP A 244 3.38 24.65 3.89
CA ASP A 244 4.72 24.98 4.36
C ASP A 244 5.70 23.79 4.18
N GLY A 245 5.24 22.58 4.47
CA GLY A 245 6.07 21.37 4.37
C GLY A 245 5.28 20.07 4.36
N THR A 246 5.96 19.00 4.06
CA THR A 246 5.44 17.63 4.11
C THR A 246 6.56 16.62 4.40
N VAL A 247 6.22 15.50 5.02
CA VAL A 247 7.14 14.39 5.34
C VAL A 247 6.65 13.06 4.74
N ALA A 248 5.79 13.15 3.72
CA ALA A 248 5.06 12.03 3.16
C ALA A 248 5.53 11.54 1.78
N PRO A 249 6.21 12.33 0.91
CA PRO A 249 6.54 11.92 -0.45
C PRO A 249 7.51 10.75 -0.55
N TRP A 250 7.18 9.77 -1.37
CA TRP A 250 8.01 8.62 -1.73
C TRP A 250 8.76 8.91 -3.03
N LEU A 251 10.08 8.98 -2.97
CA LEU A 251 10.94 9.41 -4.06
C LEU A 251 12.12 8.45 -4.26
N PRO A 252 12.62 8.30 -5.49
CA PRO A 252 12.27 9.08 -6.69
C PRO A 252 11.18 8.48 -7.57
N VAL A 253 10.53 7.37 -7.18
CA VAL A 253 9.70 6.55 -8.07
C VAL A 253 8.21 6.84 -7.90
N THR A 254 7.63 6.48 -6.75
CA THR A 254 6.17 6.52 -6.54
C THR A 254 5.57 7.91 -6.78
N HIS A 255 6.24 8.96 -6.34
CA HIS A 255 5.81 10.34 -6.56
C HIS A 255 6.71 11.11 -7.55
N GLY A 256 7.55 10.39 -8.33
CA GLY A 256 8.47 10.97 -9.30
C GLY A 256 7.80 11.85 -10.34
N ALA A 257 6.65 11.41 -10.89
CA ALA A 257 5.89 12.18 -11.86
C ALA A 257 5.44 13.56 -11.33
N PHE A 258 5.12 13.67 -10.04
CA PHE A 258 4.78 14.96 -9.43
C PHE A 258 6.02 15.84 -9.21
N MET A 259 7.17 15.24 -8.88
CA MET A 259 8.44 15.98 -8.81
C MET A 259 8.90 16.45 -10.18
N ASP A 260 8.65 15.70 -11.24
CA ASP A 260 8.91 16.14 -12.62
C ASP A 260 8.07 17.36 -13.02
N GLU A 261 6.82 17.46 -12.51
CA GLU A 261 5.91 18.57 -12.80
C GLU A 261 6.15 19.80 -11.91
N TYR A 262 6.40 19.60 -10.59
CA TYR A 262 6.40 20.66 -9.59
C TYR A 262 7.76 20.87 -8.88
N GLY A 263 8.76 20.02 -9.13
CA GLY A 263 10.00 20.00 -8.33
C GLY A 263 10.88 21.25 -8.49
N GLU A 264 10.69 22.10 -9.53
CA GLU A 264 11.38 23.39 -9.64
C GLU A 264 10.86 24.43 -8.62
N GLU A 265 9.64 24.26 -8.11
CA GLU A 265 8.97 25.13 -7.15
C GLU A 265 8.93 24.56 -5.72
N ILE A 266 9.56 23.40 -5.49
CA ILE A 266 9.59 22.69 -4.19
C ILE A 266 11.04 22.41 -3.83
N GLU A 267 11.37 22.52 -2.55
CA GLU A 267 12.69 22.17 -2.02
C GLU A 267 12.67 20.77 -1.43
N ASP A 268 13.51 19.89 -1.96
CA ASP A 268 13.71 18.53 -1.43
C ASP A 268 14.82 18.56 -0.38
N LEU A 269 14.46 18.29 0.88
CA LEU A 269 15.35 18.27 2.03
C LEU A 269 16.07 16.92 2.20
N GLY A 270 15.70 15.95 1.39
CA GLY A 270 16.28 14.61 1.42
C GLY A 270 15.45 13.57 2.16
N PRO A 271 15.99 12.35 2.24
CA PRO A 271 15.28 11.22 2.83
C PRO A 271 15.12 11.35 4.34
N ASN A 272 13.91 11.06 4.84
CA ASN A 272 13.61 10.95 6.25
C ASN A 272 13.36 9.49 6.71
N ILE A 273 12.96 8.60 5.79
CA ILE A 273 12.88 7.15 6.00
C ILE A 273 13.41 6.46 4.75
N SER A 274 14.31 5.48 4.91
CA SER A 274 14.92 4.78 3.78
C SER A 274 14.50 3.32 3.69
N GLY A 275 14.53 2.79 2.44
CA GLY A 275 14.36 1.38 2.16
C GLY A 275 12.91 0.92 2.05
N THR A 276 12.04 1.78 1.59
CA THR A 276 10.65 1.45 1.26
C THR A 276 10.55 0.71 -0.08
N VAL A 277 9.54 -0.14 -0.22
CA VAL A 277 9.32 -0.94 -1.43
C VAL A 277 7.86 -0.83 -1.83
N SER A 278 7.62 -0.65 -3.12
CA SER A 278 6.28 -0.72 -3.75
C SER A 278 6.28 -1.80 -4.84
N GLY A 279 5.14 -2.47 -5.06
CA GLY A 279 5.04 -3.49 -6.10
C GLY A 279 3.74 -4.25 -6.09
N LEU A 280 3.68 -5.33 -6.88
CA LEU A 280 2.60 -6.32 -6.78
C LEU A 280 2.94 -7.33 -5.68
N ALA A 281 1.97 -7.60 -4.83
CA ALA A 281 2.10 -8.57 -3.75
C ALA A 281 1.03 -9.66 -3.83
N VAL A 282 1.41 -10.86 -3.39
CA VAL A 282 0.56 -12.04 -3.36
C VAL A 282 0.71 -12.77 -2.03
N PRO A 283 -0.28 -13.56 -1.59
CA PRO A 283 -0.10 -14.50 -0.48
C PRO A 283 1.02 -15.51 -0.76
N GLU A 284 1.80 -15.86 0.26
CA GLU A 284 2.89 -16.84 0.18
C GLU A 284 2.44 -18.23 -0.34
N TYR A 285 1.15 -18.58 -0.20
CA TYR A 285 0.63 -19.84 -0.71
C TYR A 285 0.46 -19.88 -2.25
N MET A 286 0.61 -18.74 -2.95
CA MET A 286 0.55 -18.72 -4.41
C MET A 286 1.90 -19.14 -5.01
N ASP A 287 1.86 -20.07 -5.98
CA ASP A 287 3.04 -20.62 -6.66
C ASP A 287 3.44 -19.75 -7.86
N ILE A 288 3.63 -18.45 -7.62
CA ILE A 288 4.22 -17.47 -8.54
C ILE A 288 5.19 -16.60 -7.74
N ASP A 289 6.35 -16.32 -8.31
CA ASP A 289 7.40 -15.55 -7.65
C ASP A 289 7.78 -14.26 -8.40
N SER A 290 7.38 -14.13 -9.66
CA SER A 290 7.69 -12.98 -10.51
C SER A 290 6.45 -12.47 -11.23
N ILE A 291 6.44 -11.20 -11.60
CA ILE A 291 5.43 -10.61 -12.49
C ILE A 291 5.40 -11.37 -13.84
N GLU A 292 6.55 -11.90 -14.28
CA GLU A 292 6.65 -12.71 -15.51
C GLU A 292 5.97 -14.09 -15.40
N ASP A 293 5.70 -14.59 -14.18
CA ASP A 293 5.00 -15.87 -13.95
C ASP A 293 3.47 -15.72 -14.02
N ILE A 294 2.96 -14.50 -14.04
CA ILE A 294 1.52 -14.23 -14.14
C ILE A 294 1.03 -14.64 -15.53
N PRO A 295 -0.03 -15.47 -15.65
CA PRO A 295 -0.51 -15.91 -16.95
C PRO A 295 -1.27 -14.80 -17.67
N ALA A 296 -0.87 -14.47 -18.90
CA ALA A 296 -1.58 -13.53 -19.75
C ALA A 296 -3.01 -14.02 -20.10
N ASN A 297 -3.91 -13.08 -20.35
CA ASN A 297 -5.24 -13.35 -20.92
C ASN A 297 -5.12 -13.33 -22.45
N GLU A 298 -5.01 -14.54 -23.07
CA GLU A 298 -4.87 -14.71 -24.52
C GLU A 298 -6.21 -14.56 -25.30
#